data_f473b8239e11f1d5518d8e1531bbb0b3
#
_entry.id   f473b8239e11f1d5518d8e1531bbb0b3
#
_cell.length_a   1.000
_cell.length_b   1.000
_cell.length_c   1.000
_cell.angle_alpha   90.00
_cell.angle_beta   90.00
_cell.angle_gamma   90.00
#
_symmetry.space_group_name_H-M   'P 1'
#
loop_
_entity.id
_entity.type
_entity.pdbx_description
1 polymer ?
#
loop_
_entity_poly.entity_id
_entity_poly.type
_entity_poly.pdbx_seq_one_letter_code
_entity_poly.pdbx_strand_id
1 'polypeptide(L)'
;MKILVPIDGSTPSIKALEYALYLLKLMNPGANDVRNNPGEVILITMLPHFHVPLGFEKPMKSIKTNQVVPLSQFIEEMNRLMETEWLNKLSEIKTRYPESGILIRTKLLKESNSSRTIAEGVVKFSTEEQVDLIVVGNVGLGGISKIKALGSVSRNLVEISKRPVLVVH
;
A
#
# COMPACT_ATOMS: atom_id res chain seq x y z
N MET A 1 10.44 8.19 -14.87
CA MET A 1 10.76 7.46 -13.62
C MET A 1 9.47 6.98 -12.98
N LYS A 2 9.43 5.72 -12.57
CA LYS A 2 8.28 5.08 -11.93
C LYS A 2 8.61 4.71 -10.48
N ILE A 3 7.89 5.28 -9.52
CA ILE A 3 8.11 5.06 -8.08
C ILE A 3 6.94 4.27 -7.49
N LEU A 4 7.25 3.23 -6.73
CA LEU A 4 6.28 2.46 -5.94
C LEU A 4 6.29 2.91 -4.49
N VAL A 5 5.10 3.20 -3.95
CA VAL A 5 4.93 3.62 -2.56
C VAL A 5 3.91 2.73 -1.86
N PRO A 6 4.36 1.81 -0.98
CA PRO A 6 3.46 1.08 -0.10
C PRO A 6 2.77 2.01 0.90
N ILE A 7 1.44 1.96 0.95
CA ILE A 7 0.59 2.79 1.83
C ILE A 7 -0.18 1.87 2.78
N ASP A 8 -0.01 2.11 4.09
CA ASP A 8 -0.77 1.46 5.16
C ASP A 8 -1.63 2.45 5.97
N GLY A 9 -1.63 3.71 5.56
CA GLY A 9 -2.36 4.80 6.21
C GLY A 9 -1.64 5.41 7.42
N SER A 10 -0.44 4.96 7.75
CA SER A 10 0.40 5.59 8.77
C SER A 10 0.97 6.92 8.29
N THR A 11 1.33 7.81 9.24
CA THR A 11 2.03 9.06 8.91
C THR A 11 3.33 8.83 8.14
N PRO A 12 4.20 7.84 8.49
CA PRO A 12 5.38 7.56 7.70
C PRO A 12 5.10 7.13 6.26
N SER A 13 4.02 6.37 6.01
CA SER A 13 3.67 5.99 4.63
C SER A 13 3.20 7.18 3.80
N ILE A 14 2.50 8.16 4.41
CA ILE A 14 2.13 9.41 3.73
C ILE A 14 3.35 10.28 3.46
N LYS A 15 4.28 10.40 4.41
CA LYS A 15 5.56 11.10 4.19
C LYS A 15 6.37 10.46 3.05
N ALA A 16 6.33 9.13 2.93
CA ALA A 16 6.98 8.41 1.82
C ALA A 16 6.38 8.82 0.46
N LEU A 17 5.05 8.96 0.38
CA LEU A 17 4.38 9.49 -0.81
C LEU A 17 4.83 10.93 -1.11
N GLU A 18 4.79 11.81 -0.13
CA GLU A 18 5.20 13.22 -0.29
C GLU A 18 6.63 13.32 -0.81
N TYR A 19 7.53 12.49 -0.26
CA TYR A 19 8.91 12.46 -0.71
C TYR A 19 9.07 11.90 -2.13
N ALA A 20 8.29 10.87 -2.51
CA ALA A 20 8.28 10.35 -3.86
C ALA A 20 7.82 11.40 -4.90
N LEU A 21 6.77 12.16 -4.58
CA LEU A 21 6.29 13.28 -5.40
C LEU A 21 7.34 14.38 -5.52
N TYR A 22 7.99 14.73 -4.41
CA TYR A 22 9.08 15.69 -4.39
C TYR A 22 10.25 15.28 -5.28
N LEU A 23 10.69 14.02 -5.22
CA LEU A 23 11.75 13.49 -6.09
C LEU A 23 11.40 13.60 -7.57
N LEU A 24 10.17 13.23 -7.95
CA LEU A 24 9.72 13.32 -9.34
C LEU A 24 9.69 14.76 -9.84
N LYS A 25 9.29 15.72 -9.00
CA LYS A 25 9.34 17.16 -9.33
C LYS A 25 10.76 17.65 -9.55
N LEU A 26 11.69 17.25 -8.69
CA LEU A 26 13.11 17.62 -8.84
C LEU A 26 13.73 17.07 -10.12
N MET A 27 13.35 15.87 -10.52
CA MET A 27 13.88 15.22 -11.72
C MET A 27 13.25 15.73 -13.02
N ASN A 28 12.08 16.37 -12.95
CA ASN A 28 11.35 16.90 -14.08
C ASN A 28 11.00 18.39 -13.89
N PRO A 29 11.97 19.30 -13.79
CA PRO A 29 11.73 20.71 -13.46
C PRO A 29 10.94 21.50 -14.53
N GLY A 30 10.66 20.89 -15.68
CA GLY A 30 9.88 21.47 -16.78
C GLY A 30 8.59 20.73 -17.12
N ALA A 31 8.05 19.93 -16.20
CA ALA A 31 6.91 19.02 -16.39
C ALA A 31 5.55 19.67 -16.75
N ASN A 32 5.51 20.97 -17.05
CA ASN A 32 4.34 21.58 -17.72
C ASN A 32 4.19 21.11 -19.19
N ASP A 33 5.19 20.40 -19.75
CA ASP A 33 5.10 19.80 -21.07
C ASP A 33 4.77 18.30 -20.95
N VAL A 34 3.50 17.98 -21.04
CA VAL A 34 2.91 16.62 -20.98
C VAL A 34 3.53 15.65 -22.01
N ARG A 35 4.36 16.12 -22.92
CA ARG A 35 4.97 15.34 -24.00
C ARG A 35 6.23 14.56 -23.60
N ASN A 36 6.86 14.88 -22.49
CA ASN A 36 8.11 14.26 -22.03
C ASN A 36 7.87 13.39 -20.78
N ASN A 37 7.36 12.16 -21.01
CA ASN A 37 7.28 11.05 -20.05
C ASN A 37 7.05 11.48 -18.59
N PRO A 38 5.78 11.75 -18.22
CA PRO A 38 5.45 12.22 -16.87
C PRO A 38 5.94 11.16 -15.86
N GLY A 39 6.51 11.63 -14.75
CA GLY A 39 6.84 10.72 -13.65
C GLY A 39 5.58 9.97 -13.19
N GLU A 40 5.75 8.76 -12.73
CA GLU A 40 4.65 7.92 -12.26
C GLU A 40 4.86 7.50 -10.82
N VAL A 41 3.84 7.67 -9.98
CA VAL A 41 3.75 7.11 -8.63
C VAL A 41 2.67 6.05 -8.60
N ILE A 42 3.02 4.85 -8.14
CA ILE A 42 2.06 3.78 -7.88
C ILE A 42 1.89 3.64 -6.38
N LEU A 43 0.70 3.95 -5.88
CA LEU A 43 0.31 3.69 -4.50
C LEU A 43 -0.21 2.26 -4.39
N ILE A 44 0.43 1.46 -3.55
CA ILE A 44 0.02 0.07 -3.34
C ILE A 44 -0.38 -0.15 -1.88
N THR A 45 -1.52 -0.79 -1.68
CA THR A 45 -1.95 -1.26 -0.37
C THR A 45 -2.08 -2.78 -0.39
N MET A 46 -1.54 -3.41 0.64
CA MET A 46 -1.62 -4.84 0.88
C MET A 46 -2.71 -5.11 1.91
N LEU A 47 -3.81 -5.74 1.51
CA LEU A 47 -4.90 -6.09 2.43
C LEU A 47 -4.79 -7.54 2.90
N PRO A 48 -4.99 -7.78 4.20
CA PRO A 48 -5.21 -9.12 4.68
C PRO A 48 -6.48 -9.69 4.03
N HIS A 49 -6.40 -10.94 3.57
CA HIS A 49 -7.57 -11.68 3.12
C HIS A 49 -7.84 -12.81 4.11
N PHE A 50 -8.96 -12.71 4.81
CA PHE A 50 -9.34 -13.70 5.80
C PHE A 50 -10.06 -14.87 5.15
N HIS A 51 -9.75 -16.07 5.63
CA HIS A 51 -10.37 -17.32 5.21
C HIS A 51 -11.04 -18.00 6.40
N VAL A 52 -12.07 -18.79 6.14
CA VAL A 52 -12.69 -19.62 7.16
C VAL A 52 -11.72 -20.75 7.53
N PRO A 53 -11.34 -20.91 8.80
CA PRO A 53 -10.56 -22.07 9.23
C PRO A 53 -11.33 -23.36 8.98
N LEU A 54 -10.64 -24.40 8.52
CA LEU A 54 -11.25 -25.72 8.29
C LEU A 54 -11.90 -26.24 9.59
N GLY A 55 -13.15 -26.70 9.48
CA GLY A 55 -13.90 -27.25 10.60
C GLY A 55 -14.48 -26.22 11.58
N PHE A 56 -14.41 -24.93 11.27
CA PHE A 56 -14.94 -23.87 12.13
C PHE A 56 -16.21 -23.27 11.51
N GLU A 57 -17.38 -23.68 11.99
CA GLU A 57 -18.69 -23.23 11.50
C GLU A 57 -19.52 -22.51 12.59
N LYS A 58 -18.90 -21.61 13.32
CA LYS A 58 -19.65 -20.85 14.32
C LYS A 58 -20.49 -19.76 13.64
N PRO A 59 -21.82 -19.71 13.87
CA PRO A 59 -22.65 -18.64 13.32
C PRO A 59 -22.26 -17.28 13.92
N MET A 60 -22.28 -16.25 13.09
CA MET A 60 -21.93 -14.86 13.44
C MET A 60 -23.09 -13.93 13.09
N LYS A 61 -23.07 -12.70 13.60
CA LYS A 61 -24.03 -11.67 13.17
C LYS A 61 -23.47 -10.94 11.94
N SER A 62 -24.23 -10.90 10.86
CA SER A 62 -23.91 -10.16 9.64
C SER A 62 -23.64 -8.68 9.96
N ILE A 63 -22.58 -8.14 9.39
CA ILE A 63 -22.23 -6.72 9.51
C ILE A 63 -23.29 -5.84 8.84
N LYS A 64 -23.91 -6.35 7.75
CA LYS A 64 -24.87 -5.60 6.93
C LYS A 64 -26.30 -5.65 7.47
N THR A 65 -26.75 -6.83 7.90
CA THR A 65 -28.16 -7.08 8.22
C THR A 65 -28.43 -7.34 9.70
N ASN A 66 -27.37 -7.52 10.49
CA ASN A 66 -27.43 -7.92 11.90
C ASN A 66 -28.13 -9.29 12.14
N GLN A 67 -28.44 -10.04 11.08
CA GLN A 67 -28.99 -11.39 11.15
C GLN A 67 -27.90 -12.43 11.42
N VAL A 68 -28.28 -13.58 11.94
CA VAL A 68 -27.37 -14.70 12.11
C VAL A 68 -27.05 -15.33 10.77
N VAL A 69 -25.77 -15.41 10.43
CA VAL A 69 -25.24 -15.95 9.17
C VAL A 69 -24.10 -16.93 9.41
N PRO A 70 -23.79 -17.80 8.46
CA PRO A 70 -22.59 -18.64 8.53
C PRO A 70 -21.31 -17.80 8.64
N LEU A 71 -20.27 -18.33 9.30
CA LEU A 71 -18.98 -17.66 9.44
C LEU A 71 -18.37 -17.27 8.08
N SER A 72 -18.56 -18.14 7.06
CA SER A 72 -18.11 -17.87 5.68
C SER A 72 -18.69 -16.57 5.12
N GLN A 73 -19.98 -16.37 5.28
CA GLN A 73 -20.66 -15.15 4.82
C GLN A 73 -20.17 -13.91 5.60
N PHE A 74 -20.02 -14.03 6.92
CA PHE A 74 -19.48 -12.94 7.75
C PHE A 74 -18.07 -12.53 7.32
N ILE A 75 -17.18 -13.49 7.07
CA ILE A 75 -15.81 -13.25 6.61
C ILE A 75 -15.81 -12.58 5.22
N GLU A 76 -16.69 -13.02 4.33
CA GLU A 76 -16.82 -12.41 3.00
C GLU A 76 -17.30 -10.96 3.10
N GLU A 77 -18.30 -10.68 3.94
CA GLU A 77 -18.78 -9.32 4.19
C GLU A 77 -17.64 -8.42 4.75
N MET A 78 -16.86 -8.94 5.70
CA MET A 78 -15.72 -8.23 6.28
C MET A 78 -14.63 -7.94 5.25
N ASN A 79 -14.24 -8.92 4.44
CA ASN A 79 -13.27 -8.75 3.37
C ASN A 79 -13.71 -7.69 2.36
N ARG A 80 -14.99 -7.70 1.94
CA ARG A 80 -15.55 -6.70 1.02
C ARG A 80 -15.61 -5.31 1.64
N LEU A 81 -15.95 -5.20 2.91
CA LEU A 81 -15.99 -3.92 3.61
C LEU A 81 -14.60 -3.29 3.65
N MET A 82 -13.59 -4.04 4.08
CA MET A 82 -12.22 -3.57 4.11
C MET A 82 -11.69 -3.16 2.72
N GLU A 83 -12.02 -3.95 1.68
CA GLU A 83 -11.65 -3.62 0.31
C GLU A 83 -12.27 -2.28 -0.13
N THR A 84 -13.56 -2.08 0.14
CA THR A 84 -14.26 -0.85 -0.20
C THR A 84 -13.69 0.37 0.54
N GLU A 85 -13.44 0.23 1.84
CA GLU A 85 -12.84 1.30 2.65
C GLU A 85 -11.45 1.70 2.14
N TRP A 86 -10.62 0.72 1.78
CA TRP A 86 -9.29 1.01 1.25
C TRP A 86 -9.29 1.60 -0.16
N LEU A 87 -10.21 1.17 -1.03
CA LEU A 87 -10.38 1.81 -2.34
C LEU A 87 -10.79 3.28 -2.21
N ASN A 88 -11.72 3.58 -1.30
CA ASN A 88 -12.11 4.96 -0.99
C ASN A 88 -10.92 5.77 -0.44
N LYS A 89 -10.19 5.23 0.53
CA LYS A 89 -9.01 5.87 1.13
C LYS A 89 -7.90 6.14 0.11
N LEU A 90 -7.61 5.20 -0.78
CA LEU A 90 -6.65 5.40 -1.87
C LEU A 90 -7.12 6.49 -2.85
N SER A 91 -8.42 6.53 -3.15
CA SER A 91 -9.03 7.59 -3.98
C SER A 91 -8.91 8.96 -3.31
N GLU A 92 -9.18 9.06 -2.02
CA GLU A 92 -9.02 10.30 -1.24
C GLU A 92 -7.55 10.76 -1.23
N ILE A 93 -6.61 9.86 -0.99
CA ILE A 93 -5.17 10.17 -1.04
C ILE A 93 -4.81 10.71 -2.42
N LYS A 94 -5.21 10.03 -3.49
CA LYS A 94 -4.95 10.49 -4.87
C LYS A 94 -5.53 11.89 -5.13
N THR A 95 -6.74 12.17 -4.65
CA THR A 95 -7.39 13.49 -4.82
C THR A 95 -6.70 14.59 -4.01
N ARG A 96 -6.12 14.25 -2.85
CA ARG A 96 -5.41 15.19 -1.98
C ARG A 96 -4.10 15.72 -2.61
N TYR A 97 -3.50 14.93 -3.50
CA TYR A 97 -2.23 15.27 -4.16
C TYR A 97 -2.41 15.42 -5.68
N PRO A 98 -3.13 16.45 -6.14
CA PRO A 98 -3.34 16.71 -7.56
C PRO A 98 -2.06 17.29 -8.18
N GLU A 99 -1.12 16.42 -8.53
CA GLU A 99 0.15 16.85 -9.09
C GLU A 99 0.06 16.95 -10.61
N SER A 100 0.16 18.16 -11.14
CA SER A 100 0.28 18.37 -12.59
C SER A 100 1.61 17.78 -13.10
N GLY A 101 1.54 16.95 -14.13
CA GLY A 101 2.72 16.32 -14.73
C GLY A 101 3.23 15.06 -14.03
N ILE A 102 2.53 14.54 -13.00
CA ILE A 102 2.82 13.24 -12.37
C ILE A 102 1.58 12.36 -12.43
N LEU A 103 1.73 11.15 -12.98
CA LEU A 103 0.66 10.16 -12.98
C LEU A 103 0.61 9.43 -11.64
N ILE A 104 -0.51 9.51 -10.93
CA ILE A 104 -0.73 8.72 -9.71
C ILE A 104 -1.69 7.57 -10.01
N ARG A 105 -1.19 6.33 -9.94
CA ARG A 105 -2.00 5.11 -9.98
C ARG A 105 -2.16 4.52 -8.60
N THR A 106 -3.26 3.84 -8.37
CA THR A 106 -3.53 3.12 -7.12
C THR A 106 -3.72 1.64 -7.40
N LYS A 107 -3.21 0.78 -6.53
CA LYS A 107 -3.39 -0.67 -6.60
C LYS A 107 -3.64 -1.23 -5.21
N LEU A 108 -4.60 -2.14 -5.13
CA LEU A 108 -4.87 -2.91 -3.95
C LEU A 108 -4.55 -4.38 -4.25
N LEU A 109 -3.73 -5.00 -3.41
CA LEU A 109 -3.40 -6.42 -3.49
C LEU A 109 -3.94 -7.14 -2.26
N LYS A 110 -4.35 -8.39 -2.45
CA LYS A 110 -4.81 -9.28 -1.39
C LYS A 110 -3.70 -10.27 -1.10
N GLU A 111 -3.14 -10.20 0.10
CA GLU A 111 -2.02 -11.04 0.51
C GLU A 111 -2.22 -11.54 1.94
N SER A 112 -1.38 -12.48 2.36
CA SER A 112 -1.41 -12.98 3.73
C SER A 112 -0.84 -11.95 4.72
N ASN A 113 -1.15 -12.14 6.01
CA ASN A 113 -0.98 -11.14 7.07
C ASN A 113 0.45 -11.01 7.63
N SER A 114 1.46 -11.68 7.07
CA SER A 114 2.82 -11.57 7.61
C SER A 114 3.59 -10.42 6.96
N SER A 115 4.44 -9.75 7.73
CA SER A 115 5.30 -8.68 7.21
C SER A 115 6.23 -9.16 6.10
N ARG A 116 6.61 -10.43 6.11
CA ARG A 116 7.43 -11.05 5.07
C ARG A 116 6.66 -11.22 3.76
N THR A 117 5.46 -11.78 3.81
CA THR A 117 4.63 -11.95 2.61
C THR A 117 4.17 -10.62 2.03
N ILE A 118 3.91 -9.60 2.87
CA ILE A 118 3.65 -8.23 2.41
C ILE A 118 4.86 -7.70 1.61
N ALA A 119 6.07 -7.84 2.14
CA ALA A 119 7.27 -7.37 1.44
C ALA A 119 7.51 -8.15 0.14
N GLU A 120 7.31 -9.46 0.12
CA GLU A 120 7.42 -10.29 -1.08
C GLU A 120 6.39 -9.89 -2.15
N GLY A 121 5.15 -9.60 -1.77
CA GLY A 121 4.12 -9.08 -2.67
C GLY A 121 4.50 -7.73 -3.28
N VAL A 122 5.03 -6.80 -2.47
CA VAL A 122 5.53 -5.51 -2.96
C VAL A 122 6.69 -5.69 -3.94
N VAL A 123 7.67 -6.54 -3.62
CA VAL A 123 8.83 -6.81 -4.49
C VAL A 123 8.40 -7.47 -5.81
N LYS A 124 7.51 -8.47 -5.75
CA LYS A 124 6.94 -9.10 -6.94
C LYS A 124 6.26 -8.06 -7.84
N PHE A 125 5.36 -7.27 -7.29
CA PHE A 125 4.65 -6.22 -8.01
C PHE A 125 5.63 -5.17 -8.59
N SER A 126 6.67 -4.77 -7.83
CA SER A 126 7.68 -3.84 -8.31
C SER A 126 8.45 -4.34 -9.54
N THR A 127 8.63 -5.66 -9.62
CA THR A 127 9.31 -6.32 -10.75
C THR A 127 8.38 -6.39 -11.96
N GLU A 128 7.13 -6.80 -11.77
CA GLU A 128 6.11 -6.89 -12.83
C GLU A 128 5.83 -5.53 -13.48
N GLU A 129 5.75 -4.47 -12.66
CA GLU A 129 5.52 -3.10 -13.12
C GLU A 129 6.79 -2.39 -13.60
N GLN A 130 7.95 -3.03 -13.52
CA GLN A 130 9.24 -2.44 -13.88
C GLN A 130 9.51 -1.10 -13.16
N VAL A 131 9.30 -1.10 -11.84
CA VAL A 131 9.49 0.07 -10.99
C VAL A 131 10.96 0.44 -10.88
N ASP A 132 11.30 1.72 -10.90
CA ASP A 132 12.67 2.21 -10.77
C ASP A 132 13.12 2.34 -9.31
N LEU A 133 12.19 2.69 -8.41
CA LEU A 133 12.44 2.97 -6.99
C LEU A 133 11.24 2.57 -6.14
N ILE A 134 11.49 1.95 -4.98
CA ILE A 134 10.50 1.77 -3.93
C ILE A 134 10.78 2.81 -2.84
N VAL A 135 9.77 3.60 -2.46
CA VAL A 135 9.85 4.56 -1.35
C VAL A 135 8.90 4.11 -0.24
N VAL A 136 9.42 3.87 0.95
CA VAL A 136 8.65 3.30 2.07
C VAL A 136 8.89 4.09 3.36
N GLY A 137 7.85 4.22 4.20
CA GLY A 137 8.00 4.78 5.54
C GLY A 137 8.85 3.87 6.43
N ASN A 138 9.56 4.43 7.37
CA ASN A 138 10.44 3.68 8.28
C ASN A 138 9.68 2.68 9.18
N VAL A 139 8.46 3.03 9.62
CA VAL A 139 7.57 2.19 10.44
C VAL A 139 6.14 2.27 9.93
N GLY A 140 5.36 1.20 10.12
CA GLY A 140 3.93 1.15 9.79
C GLY A 140 3.05 1.35 11.03
N LEU A 141 1.73 1.08 10.88
CA LEU A 141 0.70 1.24 11.93
C LEU A 141 1.00 0.48 13.23
N GLY A 142 1.66 -0.69 13.14
CA GLY A 142 2.04 -1.49 14.31
C GLY A 142 3.38 -1.12 14.95
N GLY A 143 4.09 -0.13 14.40
CA GLY A 143 5.43 0.24 14.85
C GLY A 143 5.43 1.16 16.08
N ILE A 144 6.29 0.85 17.07
CA ILE A 144 6.53 1.74 18.20
C ILE A 144 7.47 2.85 17.73
N SER A 145 6.93 4.03 17.44
CA SER A 145 7.67 5.19 16.89
C SER A 145 8.80 5.70 17.79
N LYS A 146 8.86 5.26 19.05
CA LYS A 146 9.91 5.64 20.01
C LYS A 146 11.24 4.90 19.82
N ILE A 147 11.25 3.80 19.08
CA ILE A 147 12.48 3.04 18.79
C ILE A 147 12.89 3.42 17.37
N LYS A 148 14.09 3.98 17.20
CA LYS A 148 14.70 4.33 15.89
C LYS A 148 15.04 3.09 15.05
N ALA A 149 14.18 2.07 15.03
CA ALA A 149 14.37 0.84 14.28
C ALA A 149 13.42 0.81 13.08
N LEU A 150 13.84 0.15 12.01
CA LEU A 150 12.98 -0.10 10.87
C LEU A 150 11.81 -1.02 11.27
N GLY A 151 10.62 -0.71 10.79
CA GLY A 151 9.47 -1.60 10.86
C GLY A 151 9.74 -2.91 10.12
N SER A 152 8.98 -3.94 10.46
CA SER A 152 9.20 -5.29 9.90
C SER A 152 9.04 -5.34 8.38
N VAL A 153 8.06 -4.66 7.80
CA VAL A 153 7.87 -4.60 6.34
C VAL A 153 9.03 -3.85 5.67
N SER A 154 9.40 -2.66 6.18
CA SER A 154 10.47 -1.85 5.63
C SER A 154 11.82 -2.56 5.67
N ARG A 155 12.10 -3.28 6.78
CA ARG A 155 13.29 -4.13 6.92
C ARG A 155 13.31 -5.24 5.88
N ASN A 156 12.22 -6.02 5.77
CA ASN A 156 12.13 -7.09 4.79
C ASN A 156 12.28 -6.56 3.35
N LEU A 157 11.71 -5.38 3.03
CA LEU A 157 11.86 -4.76 1.71
C LEU A 157 13.33 -4.45 1.40
N VAL A 158 14.06 -3.86 2.34
CA VAL A 158 15.50 -3.57 2.17
C VAL A 158 16.31 -4.85 1.96
N GLU A 159 15.95 -5.94 2.65
CA GLU A 159 16.67 -7.22 2.57
C GLU A 159 16.45 -7.97 1.26
N ILE A 160 15.21 -7.94 0.71
CA ILE A 160 14.85 -8.83 -0.42
C ILE A 160 14.63 -8.13 -1.75
N SER A 161 14.56 -6.79 -1.77
CA SER A 161 14.29 -6.05 -2.99
C SER A 161 15.48 -6.08 -3.95
N LYS A 162 15.18 -6.33 -5.24
CA LYS A 162 16.12 -6.14 -6.34
C LYS A 162 16.08 -4.71 -6.91
N ARG A 163 15.13 -3.90 -6.47
CA ARG A 163 15.02 -2.48 -6.81
C ARG A 163 15.58 -1.64 -5.69
N PRO A 164 16.16 -0.47 -5.96
CA PRO A 164 16.51 0.48 -4.92
C PRO A 164 15.34 0.73 -3.96
N VAL A 165 15.61 0.80 -2.66
CA VAL A 165 14.63 1.10 -1.62
C VAL A 165 15.08 2.33 -0.86
N LEU A 166 14.23 3.35 -0.83
CA LEU A 166 14.41 4.55 -0.04
C LEU A 166 13.49 4.48 1.18
N VAL A 167 14.07 4.61 2.37
CA VAL A 167 13.32 4.62 3.62
C VAL A 167 13.18 6.06 4.13
N VAL A 168 11.94 6.50 4.37
CA VAL A 168 11.60 7.85 4.83
C VAL A 168 11.23 7.81 6.31
N HIS A 169 11.81 8.71 7.11
CA HIS A 169 11.60 8.83 8.55
C HIS A 169 10.58 9.91 8.94
#